data_8bde6fcd17ad52e6540e7f0d6bf5f260
#
_entry.id   8bde6fcd17ad52e6540e7f0d6bf5f260
#
_cell.length_a   1.000
_cell.length_b   1.000
_cell.length_c   1.000
_cell.angle_alpha   90.00
_cell.angle_beta   90.00
_cell.angle_gamma   90.00
#
_symmetry.space_group_name_H-M   'P 1'
#
loop_
_entity.id
_entity.type
_entity.pdbx_description
1 polymer ?
#
loop_
_entity_poly.entity_id
_entity_poly.type
_entity_poly.pdbx_seq_one_letter_code
_entity_poly.pdbx_strand_id
1 'polypeptide(L)'
;MIKYNDTYIIGIDHGYGNLKTANTVTASGVKVHDIEPPFKKELLEYDGKFICIGENHKSFTADKTTDMDNYYLTLYGIGKELSLAGITEANVHLAVGLPLMWYSEQRDRFSDYMLQNENVEFIYNKRYSVHIEGVSVYPQGYCAVYDKLKDMNGVNMIVDIGNGTMNIMKVIDHKVITDSCRTEKLGVEKCVIEIRNALMNKYHEDIDDSIIKKFLMNTKQELPQEYENVMRSCTEEYCKSILNSLYKYDYNSRLMKLYVVGGGAVVMNNYNVNPPNATFITDVCANAKGYECQAKRKLRKGANGKDNKSQA
;
A
#
# COMPACT_ATOMS: atom_id res chain seq x y z
N MET A 1 1.22 3.64 -13.99
CA MET A 1 0.09 4.54 -14.37
C MET A 1 -0.64 4.09 -15.62
N ILE A 2 -1.92 4.46 -15.76
CA ILE A 2 -2.78 4.13 -16.92
C ILE A 2 -3.19 5.42 -17.64
N LYS A 3 -3.02 5.49 -18.97
CA LYS A 3 -3.57 6.61 -19.77
C LYS A 3 -5.04 6.33 -20.15
N TYR A 4 -5.90 7.33 -19.94
CA TYR A 4 -7.29 7.33 -20.37
C TYR A 4 -7.64 8.70 -20.96
N ASN A 5 -7.90 8.76 -22.28
CA ASN A 5 -7.93 10.00 -23.05
C ASN A 5 -6.63 10.80 -22.86
N ASP A 6 -6.73 12.09 -22.49
CA ASP A 6 -5.57 12.96 -22.23
C ASP A 6 -5.12 12.97 -20.75
N THR A 7 -5.76 12.16 -19.90
CA THR A 7 -5.50 12.09 -18.46
C THR A 7 -4.68 10.86 -18.10
N TYR A 8 -3.70 11.01 -17.24
CA TYR A 8 -2.96 9.90 -16.62
C TYR A 8 -3.58 9.55 -15.27
N ILE A 9 -4.05 8.33 -15.14
CA ILE A 9 -4.54 7.80 -13.86
C ILE A 9 -3.32 7.26 -13.11
N ILE A 10 -3.04 7.81 -11.93
CA ILE A 10 -1.91 7.41 -11.09
C ILE A 10 -2.43 6.85 -9.78
N GLY A 11 -2.17 5.56 -9.57
CA GLY A 11 -2.50 4.86 -8.34
C GLY A 11 -1.42 5.05 -7.28
N ILE A 12 -1.81 5.52 -6.08
CA ILE A 12 -0.88 5.74 -4.97
C ILE A 12 -1.43 5.09 -3.70
N ASP A 13 -0.68 4.14 -3.18
CA ASP A 13 -0.95 3.46 -1.92
C ASP A 13 -0.02 3.99 -0.82
N HIS A 14 -0.58 4.83 0.07
CA HIS A 14 0.11 5.45 1.20
C HIS A 14 0.18 4.47 2.38
N GLY A 15 1.14 3.55 2.32
CA GLY A 15 1.40 2.65 3.45
C GLY A 15 2.30 3.31 4.51
N TYR A 16 2.21 2.86 5.76
CA TYR A 16 3.08 3.36 6.84
C TYR A 16 4.55 2.99 6.64
N GLY A 17 4.81 1.80 6.11
CA GLY A 17 6.17 1.36 5.80
C GLY A 17 6.67 1.86 4.46
N ASN A 18 5.83 1.80 3.44
CA ASN A 18 6.20 2.14 2.08
C ASN A 18 5.08 2.87 1.34
N LEU A 19 5.43 3.91 0.61
CA LEU A 19 4.66 4.46 -0.49
C LEU A 19 4.78 3.51 -1.68
N LYS A 20 3.67 3.19 -2.33
CA LYS A 20 3.65 2.37 -3.53
C LYS A 20 2.84 3.04 -4.63
N THR A 21 3.39 3.05 -5.81
CA THR A 21 2.67 3.35 -7.05
C THR A 21 2.45 2.06 -7.83
N ALA A 22 1.93 2.12 -9.05
CA ALA A 22 1.82 0.94 -9.89
C ALA A 22 3.19 0.29 -10.22
N ASN A 23 4.26 1.09 -10.26
CA ASN A 23 5.58 0.65 -10.74
C ASN A 23 6.72 0.89 -9.75
N THR A 24 6.48 1.56 -8.62
CA THR A 24 7.55 1.92 -7.67
C THR A 24 7.16 1.61 -6.23
N VAL A 25 8.19 1.34 -5.41
CA VAL A 25 8.10 1.18 -3.96
C VAL A 25 9.18 2.03 -3.32
N THR A 26 8.82 2.89 -2.38
CA THR A 26 9.75 3.75 -1.65
C THR A 26 9.35 3.76 -0.17
N ALA A 27 10.30 3.78 0.75
CA ALA A 27 9.99 3.93 2.17
C ALA A 27 9.24 5.26 2.41
N SER A 28 8.23 5.26 3.29
CA SER A 28 7.29 6.37 3.45
C SER A 28 7.76 7.46 4.43
N GLY A 29 9.01 7.42 4.89
CA GLY A 29 9.56 8.47 5.74
C GLY A 29 9.66 9.80 5.00
N VAL A 30 9.28 10.88 5.67
CA VAL A 30 9.31 12.25 5.16
C VAL A 30 10.09 13.12 6.14
N LYS A 31 11.02 13.90 5.63
CA LYS A 31 11.76 14.89 6.42
C LYS A 31 11.83 16.20 5.65
N VAL A 32 11.26 17.25 6.23
CA VAL A 32 11.17 18.58 5.62
C VAL A 32 12.32 19.45 6.10
N HIS A 33 12.93 20.18 5.17
CA HIS A 33 14.03 21.13 5.41
C HIS A 33 13.70 22.47 4.74
N ASP A 34 14.04 23.57 5.41
CA ASP A 34 13.92 24.92 4.85
C ASP A 34 15.16 25.31 4.00
N ILE A 35 16.26 24.58 4.16
CA ILE A 35 17.52 24.78 3.42
C ILE A 35 17.85 23.47 2.71
N GLU A 36 18.36 23.58 1.49
CA GLU A 36 18.73 22.44 0.67
C GLU A 36 19.73 21.53 1.40
N PRO A 37 19.40 20.23 1.59
CA PRO A 37 20.28 19.29 2.27
C PRO A 37 21.50 18.94 1.39
N PRO A 38 22.67 18.63 2.01
CA PRO A 38 23.89 18.32 1.25
C PRO A 38 23.79 17.02 0.43
N PHE A 39 22.89 16.11 0.81
CA PHE A 39 22.64 14.86 0.09
C PHE A 39 21.24 14.91 -0.53
N LYS A 40 21.18 14.81 -1.88
CA LYS A 40 19.94 15.00 -2.67
C LYS A 40 19.28 13.68 -3.07
N LYS A 41 19.46 12.62 -2.31
CA LYS A 41 18.82 11.34 -2.64
C LYS A 41 17.32 11.45 -2.38
N GLU A 42 16.50 11.10 -3.42
CA GLU A 42 15.04 11.12 -3.34
C GLU A 42 14.48 12.45 -2.78
N LEU A 43 15.00 13.57 -3.30
CA LEU A 43 14.63 14.94 -2.90
C LEU A 43 13.45 15.42 -3.76
N LEU A 44 12.41 15.89 -3.08
CA LEU A 44 11.30 16.65 -3.65
C LEU A 44 11.42 18.10 -3.21
N GLU A 45 11.32 19.05 -4.16
CA GLU A 45 11.22 20.48 -3.87
C GLU A 45 9.80 20.94 -4.17
N TYR A 46 9.12 21.48 -3.17
CA TYR A 46 7.75 21.97 -3.29
C TYR A 46 7.49 23.11 -2.31
N ASP A 47 6.88 24.19 -2.79
CA ASP A 47 6.49 25.37 -2.00
C ASP A 47 7.66 25.94 -1.17
N GLY A 48 8.84 26.07 -1.82
CA GLY A 48 10.06 26.60 -1.19
C GLY A 48 10.70 25.69 -0.13
N LYS A 49 10.23 24.45 0.01
CA LYS A 49 10.76 23.46 0.96
C LYS A 49 11.48 22.33 0.24
N PHE A 50 12.43 21.74 0.93
CA PHE A 50 13.19 20.58 0.48
C PHE A 50 12.75 19.36 1.31
N ILE A 51 12.17 18.37 0.65
CA ILE A 51 11.55 17.23 1.29
C ILE A 51 12.32 15.96 0.90
N CYS A 52 13.05 15.38 1.87
CA CYS A 52 13.71 14.09 1.72
C CYS A 52 12.69 12.97 1.94
N ILE A 53 12.56 12.09 0.94
CA ILE A 53 11.65 10.94 0.98
C ILE A 53 12.47 9.66 1.13
N GLY A 54 11.93 8.69 1.88
CA GLY A 54 12.52 7.36 1.99
C GLY A 54 13.48 7.18 3.15
N GLU A 55 13.69 8.19 3.97
CA GLU A 55 14.43 8.08 5.23
C GLU A 55 13.49 7.64 6.35
N ASN A 56 13.65 6.40 6.83
CA ASN A 56 12.80 5.78 7.85
C ASN A 56 11.36 5.49 7.38
N HIS A 57 10.49 5.17 8.31
CA HIS A 57 9.07 4.89 8.09
C HIS A 57 8.22 5.94 8.77
N LYS A 58 7.06 6.24 8.18
CA LYS A 58 6.09 7.13 8.81
C LYS A 58 5.47 6.46 10.04
N SER A 59 5.35 7.22 11.12
CA SER A 59 4.61 6.78 12.30
C SER A 59 3.13 6.54 11.96
N PHE A 60 2.51 5.59 12.66
CA PHE A 60 1.09 5.34 12.50
C PHE A 60 0.27 6.56 12.92
N THR A 61 -0.56 7.05 12.01
CA THR A 61 -1.59 8.07 12.28
C THR A 61 -2.93 7.53 11.82
N ALA A 62 -3.96 7.62 12.67
CA ALA A 62 -5.31 7.17 12.30
C ALA A 62 -5.94 8.05 11.22
N ASP A 63 -5.52 9.30 11.13
CA ASP A 63 -5.98 10.27 10.13
C ASP A 63 -4.82 10.68 9.22
N LYS A 64 -4.95 10.38 7.93
CA LYS A 64 -3.93 10.68 6.92
C LYS A 64 -3.91 12.13 6.44
N THR A 65 -4.79 12.99 6.99
CA THR A 65 -4.91 14.41 6.61
C THR A 65 -4.35 15.37 7.67
N THR A 66 -3.76 14.85 8.75
CA THR A 66 -3.30 15.65 9.91
C THR A 66 -2.02 16.45 9.65
N ASP A 67 -1.24 16.07 8.66
CA ASP A 67 0.01 16.69 8.28
C ASP A 67 0.18 16.69 6.74
N MET A 68 1.22 17.33 6.23
CA MET A 68 1.50 17.42 4.80
C MET A 68 2.25 16.18 4.22
N ASP A 69 2.65 15.25 5.05
CA ASP A 69 3.50 14.13 4.61
C ASP A 69 2.86 13.29 3.50
N ASN A 70 1.56 12.96 3.64
CA ASN A 70 0.88 12.17 2.63
C ASN A 70 0.72 12.94 1.31
N TYR A 71 0.61 14.27 1.36
CA TYR A 71 0.59 15.10 0.17
C TYR A 71 1.98 15.15 -0.51
N TYR A 72 3.06 15.34 0.26
CA TYR A 72 4.42 15.27 -0.27
C TYR A 72 4.72 13.90 -0.89
N LEU A 73 4.32 12.83 -0.22
CA LEU A 73 4.43 11.47 -0.76
C LEU A 73 3.63 11.30 -2.06
N THR A 74 2.47 11.97 -2.18
CA THR A 74 1.66 11.97 -3.42
C THR A 74 2.40 12.65 -4.55
N LEU A 75 2.90 13.88 -4.34
CA LEU A 75 3.67 14.60 -5.36
C LEU A 75 4.91 13.81 -5.80
N TYR A 76 5.62 13.24 -4.84
CA TYR A 76 6.75 12.37 -5.12
C TYR A 76 6.35 11.14 -5.94
N GLY A 77 5.26 10.46 -5.60
CA GLY A 77 4.73 9.32 -6.35
C GLY A 77 4.33 9.67 -7.79
N ILE A 78 3.71 10.84 -7.99
CA ILE A 78 3.42 11.40 -9.31
C ILE A 78 4.73 11.60 -10.08
N GLY A 79 5.71 12.27 -9.49
CA GLY A 79 7.02 12.52 -10.09
C GLY A 79 7.74 11.24 -10.51
N LYS A 80 7.68 10.19 -9.69
CA LYS A 80 8.24 8.85 -10.01
C LYS A 80 7.57 8.24 -11.25
N GLU A 81 6.23 8.20 -11.28
CA GLU A 81 5.48 7.60 -12.40
C GLU A 81 5.69 8.39 -13.70
N LEU A 82 5.65 9.73 -13.65
CA LEU A 82 5.89 10.57 -14.81
C LEU A 82 7.34 10.49 -15.29
N SER A 83 8.32 10.39 -14.36
CA SER A 83 9.73 10.20 -14.69
C SER A 83 9.97 8.92 -15.47
N LEU A 84 9.35 7.81 -15.06
CA LEU A 84 9.43 6.51 -15.76
C LEU A 84 8.89 6.60 -17.19
N ALA A 85 7.91 7.47 -17.44
CA ALA A 85 7.32 7.67 -18.75
C ALA A 85 8.02 8.78 -19.58
N GLY A 86 8.99 9.50 -19.00
CA GLY A 86 9.67 10.62 -19.66
C GLY A 86 8.79 11.86 -19.83
N ILE A 87 7.76 12.04 -19.01
CA ILE A 87 6.74 13.10 -19.08
C ILE A 87 7.01 14.11 -17.97
N THR A 88 6.90 15.40 -18.27
CA THR A 88 7.08 16.50 -17.30
C THR A 88 5.83 17.37 -17.13
N GLU A 89 4.89 17.29 -18.07
CA GLU A 89 3.62 18.00 -18.02
C GLU A 89 2.48 17.01 -18.23
N ALA A 90 1.47 17.01 -17.35
CA ALA A 90 0.40 16.03 -17.41
C ALA A 90 -0.89 16.50 -16.74
N ASN A 91 -2.04 16.10 -17.32
CA ASN A 91 -3.29 16.01 -16.60
C ASN A 91 -3.33 14.67 -15.83
N VAL A 92 -3.63 14.73 -14.55
CA VAL A 92 -3.59 13.56 -13.66
C VAL A 92 -4.92 13.38 -12.94
N HIS A 93 -5.41 12.16 -12.94
CA HIS A 93 -6.46 11.72 -12.03
C HIS A 93 -5.83 10.84 -10.95
N LEU A 94 -5.89 11.28 -9.69
CA LEU A 94 -5.35 10.52 -8.58
C LEU A 94 -6.29 9.40 -8.17
N ALA A 95 -5.73 8.22 -7.98
CA ALA A 95 -6.42 7.06 -7.44
C ALA A 95 -5.70 6.61 -6.16
N VAL A 96 -6.28 6.93 -4.99
CA VAL A 96 -5.64 6.75 -3.69
C VAL A 96 -6.44 5.81 -2.79
N GLY A 97 -5.85 5.35 -1.69
CA GLY A 97 -6.51 4.38 -0.83
C GLY A 97 -6.50 4.70 0.66
N LEU A 98 -7.58 4.27 1.32
CA LEU A 98 -7.73 4.28 2.77
C LEU A 98 -7.97 2.87 3.30
N PRO A 99 -7.52 2.55 4.53
CA PRO A 99 -7.96 1.37 5.24
C PRO A 99 -9.48 1.27 5.27
N LEU A 100 -10.02 0.08 5.07
CA LEU A 100 -11.46 -0.10 4.89
C LEU A 100 -12.30 0.43 6.06
N MET A 101 -11.80 0.27 7.30
CA MET A 101 -12.50 0.76 8.49
C MET A 101 -12.67 2.29 8.51
N TRP A 102 -11.76 3.03 7.89
CA TRP A 102 -11.81 4.50 7.87
C TRP A 102 -12.35 5.06 6.56
N TYR A 103 -12.60 4.19 5.59
CA TYR A 103 -12.98 4.60 4.24
C TYR A 103 -14.27 5.45 4.24
N SER A 104 -15.31 4.99 4.93
CA SER A 104 -16.61 5.69 4.93
C SER A 104 -16.55 7.06 5.60
N GLU A 105 -15.73 7.20 6.65
CA GLU A 105 -15.62 8.42 7.45
C GLU A 105 -14.64 9.44 6.83
N GLN A 106 -13.52 8.96 6.29
CA GLN A 106 -12.42 9.84 5.88
C GLN A 106 -12.35 10.07 4.37
N ARG A 107 -13.12 9.35 3.55
CA ARG A 107 -13.03 9.37 2.09
C ARG A 107 -13.10 10.77 1.49
N ASP A 108 -14.10 11.53 1.86
CA ASP A 108 -14.35 12.84 1.24
C ASP A 108 -13.29 13.84 1.71
N ARG A 109 -12.98 13.90 3.00
CA ARG A 109 -11.89 14.73 3.53
C ARG A 109 -10.52 14.36 2.94
N PHE A 110 -10.23 13.09 2.73
CA PHE A 110 -8.98 12.66 2.11
C PHE A 110 -8.93 13.04 0.63
N SER A 111 -10.06 13.00 -0.07
CA SER A 111 -10.17 13.49 -1.44
C SER A 111 -9.86 14.98 -1.52
N ASP A 112 -10.48 15.80 -0.66
CA ASP A 112 -10.27 17.25 -0.61
C ASP A 112 -8.82 17.60 -0.25
N TYR A 113 -8.26 16.88 0.72
CA TYR A 113 -6.84 17.01 1.10
C TYR A 113 -5.89 16.73 -0.09
N MET A 114 -6.17 15.72 -0.91
CA MET A 114 -5.38 15.41 -2.09
C MET A 114 -5.58 16.42 -3.23
N LEU A 115 -6.74 17.10 -3.28
CA LEU A 115 -7.11 18.09 -4.29
C LEU A 115 -6.86 19.53 -3.83
N GLN A 116 -6.14 19.75 -2.70
CA GLN A 116 -5.91 21.09 -2.13
C GLN A 116 -5.26 22.09 -3.11
N ASN A 117 -4.54 21.60 -4.12
CA ASN A 117 -3.99 22.37 -5.23
C ASN A 117 -4.23 21.59 -6.54
N GLU A 118 -5.04 22.15 -7.44
CA GLU A 118 -5.32 21.51 -8.74
C GLU A 118 -4.13 21.68 -9.70
N ASN A 119 -3.44 22.83 -9.68
CA ASN A 119 -2.29 23.10 -10.52
C ASN A 119 -1.04 23.11 -9.65
N VAL A 120 -0.19 22.11 -9.82
CA VAL A 120 0.95 21.88 -8.94
C VAL A 120 2.24 21.88 -9.74
N GLU A 121 3.18 22.69 -9.30
CA GLU A 121 4.56 22.63 -9.78
C GLU A 121 5.47 22.12 -8.66
N PHE A 122 6.34 21.19 -8.98
CA PHE A 122 7.33 20.65 -8.06
C PHE A 122 8.58 20.18 -8.81
N ILE A 123 9.69 19.98 -8.10
CA ILE A 123 10.93 19.45 -8.68
C ILE A 123 11.24 18.10 -8.04
N TYR A 124 11.37 17.08 -8.88
CA TYR A 124 11.92 15.78 -8.54
C TYR A 124 12.88 15.38 -9.68
N ASN A 125 14.19 15.57 -9.49
CA ASN A 125 15.22 15.48 -10.56
C ASN A 125 15.00 16.44 -11.74
N LYS A 126 13.76 16.75 -12.09
CA LYS A 126 13.32 17.71 -13.12
C LYS A 126 12.11 18.47 -12.58
N ARG A 127 11.78 19.60 -13.21
CA ARG A 127 10.54 20.33 -12.92
C ARG A 127 9.36 19.60 -13.56
N TYR A 128 8.30 19.45 -12.80
CA TYR A 128 7.01 18.90 -13.22
C TYR A 128 5.93 19.96 -13.08
N SER A 129 5.05 20.04 -14.07
CA SER A 129 3.81 20.83 -14.06
C SER A 129 2.62 19.87 -14.22
N VAL A 130 1.78 19.76 -13.22
CA VAL A 130 0.71 18.78 -13.15
C VAL A 130 -0.61 19.47 -12.87
N HIS A 131 -1.62 19.16 -13.69
CA HIS A 131 -3.00 19.52 -13.41
C HIS A 131 -3.74 18.30 -12.86
N ILE A 132 -4.19 18.36 -11.60
CA ILE A 132 -4.94 17.29 -10.94
C ILE A 132 -6.43 17.50 -11.24
N GLU A 133 -6.97 16.76 -12.22
CA GLU A 133 -8.37 16.88 -12.65
C GLU A 133 -9.37 16.31 -11.65
N GLY A 134 -8.89 15.45 -10.74
CA GLY A 134 -9.75 14.87 -9.72
C GLY A 134 -9.09 13.73 -8.96
N VAL A 135 -9.78 13.32 -7.90
CA VAL A 135 -9.33 12.29 -6.97
C VAL A 135 -10.40 11.22 -6.83
N SER A 136 -10.00 9.97 -6.83
CA SER A 136 -10.85 8.84 -6.45
C SER A 136 -10.21 8.09 -5.29
N VAL A 137 -10.94 7.96 -4.20
CA VAL A 137 -10.49 7.22 -3.01
C VAL A 137 -11.10 5.83 -3.01
N TYR A 138 -10.31 4.82 -2.66
CA TYR A 138 -10.68 3.40 -2.66
C TYR A 138 -10.31 2.70 -1.36
N PRO A 139 -11.01 1.60 -1.00
CA PRO A 139 -10.62 0.79 0.14
C PRO A 139 -9.40 -0.07 -0.20
N GLN A 140 -8.38 -0.03 0.68
CA GLN A 140 -7.20 -0.89 0.62
C GLN A 140 -7.58 -2.36 0.76
N GLY A 141 -6.75 -3.26 0.22
CA GLY A 141 -6.97 -4.70 0.24
C GLY A 141 -8.00 -5.17 -0.79
N TYR A 142 -9.19 -4.56 -0.81
CA TYR A 142 -10.23 -4.90 -1.78
C TYR A 142 -9.81 -4.63 -3.23
N CYS A 143 -9.17 -3.50 -3.47
CA CYS A 143 -8.70 -3.17 -4.82
C CYS A 143 -7.52 -4.02 -5.28
N ALA A 144 -6.71 -4.54 -4.37
CA ALA A 144 -5.61 -5.44 -4.71
C ALA A 144 -6.07 -6.77 -5.34
N VAL A 145 -7.31 -7.17 -5.10
CA VAL A 145 -7.92 -8.39 -5.66
C VAL A 145 -8.96 -8.09 -6.74
N TYR A 146 -8.95 -6.89 -7.29
CA TYR A 146 -9.98 -6.43 -8.23
C TYR A 146 -10.21 -7.38 -9.41
N ASP A 147 -9.15 -7.92 -9.99
CA ASP A 147 -9.21 -8.88 -11.11
C ASP A 147 -9.79 -10.25 -10.70
N LYS A 148 -9.77 -10.58 -9.40
CA LYS A 148 -10.30 -11.82 -8.83
C LYS A 148 -11.74 -11.70 -8.37
N LEU A 149 -12.29 -10.48 -8.22
CA LEU A 149 -13.64 -10.28 -7.69
C LEU A 149 -14.72 -11.04 -8.46
N LYS A 150 -14.58 -11.16 -9.78
CA LYS A 150 -15.51 -11.92 -10.62
C LYS A 150 -15.58 -13.42 -10.27
N ASP A 151 -14.53 -13.96 -9.63
CA ASP A 151 -14.40 -15.37 -9.29
C ASP A 151 -14.74 -15.64 -7.80
N MET A 152 -15.16 -14.60 -7.06
CA MET A 152 -15.50 -14.67 -5.63
C MET A 152 -16.97 -15.03 -5.41
N ASN A 153 -17.38 -16.21 -5.89
CA ASN A 153 -18.69 -16.78 -5.57
C ASN A 153 -18.68 -17.35 -4.15
N GLY A 154 -19.84 -17.31 -3.47
CA GLY A 154 -19.98 -17.78 -2.09
C GLY A 154 -19.19 -16.91 -1.10
N VAL A 155 -18.74 -17.53 -0.02
CA VAL A 155 -18.02 -16.81 1.06
C VAL A 155 -16.51 -16.85 0.81
N ASN A 156 -15.90 -15.68 0.78
CA ASN A 156 -14.47 -15.49 0.60
C ASN A 156 -13.93 -14.57 1.71
N MET A 157 -12.64 -14.67 2.00
CA MET A 157 -11.95 -13.75 2.92
C MET A 157 -10.77 -13.11 2.21
N ILE A 158 -10.65 -11.79 2.35
CA ILE A 158 -9.50 -11.01 1.90
C ILE A 158 -8.75 -10.54 3.14
N VAL A 159 -7.43 -10.67 3.12
CA VAL A 159 -6.54 -10.26 4.20
C VAL A 159 -5.42 -9.43 3.61
N ASP A 160 -5.38 -8.16 3.96
CA ASP A 160 -4.30 -7.24 3.58
C ASP A 160 -3.35 -7.07 4.75
N ILE A 161 -2.15 -7.63 4.63
CA ILE A 161 -1.11 -7.58 5.66
C ILE A 161 -0.05 -6.57 5.25
N GLY A 162 -0.22 -5.34 5.74
CA GLY A 162 0.72 -4.25 5.54
C GLY A 162 1.94 -4.30 6.46
N ASN A 163 2.65 -3.17 6.60
CA ASN A 163 3.75 -3.07 7.54
C ASN A 163 3.28 -3.05 9.00
N GLY A 164 2.31 -2.20 9.35
CA GLY A 164 1.85 -2.02 10.74
C GLY A 164 0.59 -2.81 11.09
N THR A 165 -0.26 -3.11 10.14
CA THR A 165 -1.60 -3.69 10.37
C THR A 165 -1.93 -4.82 9.42
N MET A 166 -2.85 -5.68 9.86
CA MET A 166 -3.56 -6.66 9.07
C MET A 166 -5.04 -6.27 9.01
N ASN A 167 -5.57 -6.09 7.81
CA ASN A 167 -6.98 -5.79 7.57
C ASN A 167 -7.66 -7.04 7.02
N ILE A 168 -8.80 -7.40 7.62
CA ILE A 168 -9.58 -8.60 7.29
C ILE A 168 -10.96 -8.16 6.81
N MET A 169 -11.45 -8.75 5.73
CA MET A 169 -12.80 -8.51 5.22
C MET A 169 -13.39 -9.78 4.61
N LYS A 170 -14.69 -10.03 4.85
CA LYS A 170 -15.45 -11.07 4.17
C LYS A 170 -16.11 -10.50 2.91
N VAL A 171 -16.07 -11.29 1.84
CA VAL A 171 -16.76 -11.00 0.58
C VAL A 171 -17.72 -12.15 0.31
N ILE A 172 -18.98 -11.84 0.16
CA ILE A 172 -20.03 -12.82 -0.18
C ILE A 172 -20.61 -12.42 -1.53
N ASP A 173 -20.54 -13.34 -2.49
CA ASP A 173 -21.06 -13.13 -3.85
C ASP A 173 -20.66 -11.75 -4.41
N HIS A 174 -19.37 -11.49 -4.46
CA HIS A 174 -18.73 -10.25 -4.97
C HIS A 174 -18.94 -8.99 -4.13
N LYS A 175 -19.63 -9.06 -2.97
CA LYS A 175 -19.92 -7.91 -2.11
C LYS A 175 -19.15 -7.98 -0.80
N VAL A 176 -18.49 -6.90 -0.43
CA VAL A 176 -17.87 -6.77 0.90
C VAL A 176 -18.95 -6.65 1.96
N ILE A 177 -18.80 -7.43 3.03
CA ILE A 177 -19.65 -7.35 4.22
C ILE A 177 -18.98 -6.39 5.21
N THR A 178 -19.45 -5.16 5.24
CA THR A 178 -18.85 -4.06 6.00
C THR A 178 -18.68 -4.41 7.49
N ASP A 179 -19.70 -5.01 8.10
CA ASP A 179 -19.68 -5.38 9.52
C ASP A 179 -18.68 -6.49 9.86
N SER A 180 -18.14 -7.17 8.85
CA SER A 180 -17.10 -8.19 9.00
C SER A 180 -15.68 -7.62 8.96
N CYS A 181 -15.52 -6.33 8.67
CA CYS A 181 -14.21 -5.72 8.53
C CYS A 181 -13.53 -5.58 9.89
N ARG A 182 -12.25 -5.96 9.96
CA ARG A 182 -11.43 -5.89 11.17
C ARG A 182 -10.04 -5.43 10.83
N THR A 183 -9.41 -4.76 11.78
CA THR A 183 -8.00 -4.36 11.71
C THR A 183 -7.29 -4.84 12.95
N GLU A 184 -6.21 -5.58 12.76
CA GLU A 184 -5.33 -6.09 13.82
C GLU A 184 -3.95 -5.47 13.70
N LYS A 185 -3.23 -5.32 14.83
CA LYS A 185 -1.82 -4.92 14.86
C LYS A 185 -0.90 -6.11 14.58
N LEU A 186 -1.12 -6.76 13.45
CA LEU A 186 -0.40 -7.95 12.98
C LEU A 186 0.29 -7.71 11.63
N GLY A 187 0.82 -6.50 11.42
CA GLY A 187 1.65 -6.20 10.25
C GLY A 187 3.03 -6.84 10.33
N VAL A 188 3.79 -6.78 9.23
CA VAL A 188 5.13 -7.40 9.11
C VAL A 188 6.12 -6.82 10.12
N GLU A 189 5.96 -5.56 10.54
CA GLU A 189 6.78 -4.91 11.56
C GLU A 189 6.78 -5.67 12.89
N LYS A 190 5.66 -6.28 13.25
CA LYS A 190 5.60 -7.14 14.45
C LYS A 190 6.58 -8.30 14.34
N CYS A 191 6.65 -8.96 13.19
CA CYS A 191 7.61 -10.04 12.96
C CYS A 191 9.07 -9.53 13.06
N VAL A 192 9.35 -8.35 12.49
CA VAL A 192 10.68 -7.72 12.58
C VAL A 192 11.08 -7.49 14.03
N ILE A 193 10.18 -6.92 14.84
CA ILE A 193 10.41 -6.66 16.27
C ILE A 193 10.63 -7.96 17.05
N GLU A 194 9.81 -9.00 16.80
CA GLU A 194 9.93 -10.29 17.46
C GLU A 194 11.27 -10.96 17.15
N ILE A 195 11.72 -10.93 15.89
CA ILE A 195 13.03 -11.46 15.49
C ILE A 195 14.17 -10.69 16.18
N ARG A 196 14.14 -9.35 16.14
CA ARG A 196 15.16 -8.51 16.78
C ARG A 196 15.27 -8.83 18.26
N ASN A 197 14.15 -8.88 18.96
CA ASN A 197 14.11 -9.20 20.37
C ASN A 197 14.65 -10.62 20.67
N ALA A 198 14.31 -11.61 19.86
CA ALA A 198 14.79 -12.97 20.02
C ALA A 198 16.32 -13.08 19.85
N LEU A 199 16.89 -12.38 18.87
CA LEU A 199 18.34 -12.33 18.64
C LEU A 199 19.05 -11.57 19.77
N MET A 200 18.50 -10.41 20.18
CA MET A 200 19.03 -9.65 21.33
C MET A 200 19.04 -10.50 22.62
N ASN A 201 17.94 -11.18 22.90
CA ASN A 201 17.84 -12.01 24.11
C ASN A 201 18.79 -13.21 24.10
N LYS A 202 19.04 -13.80 22.92
CA LYS A 202 19.83 -15.03 22.82
C LYS A 202 21.32 -14.77 22.63
N TYR A 203 21.67 -13.74 21.86
CA TYR A 203 23.07 -13.48 21.46
C TYR A 203 23.59 -12.13 21.95
N HIS A 204 22.73 -11.29 22.58
CA HIS A 204 23.05 -9.92 23.02
C HIS A 204 23.52 -9.00 21.90
N GLU A 205 22.99 -9.24 20.68
CA GLU A 205 23.31 -8.45 19.48
C GLU A 205 22.08 -7.74 18.94
N ASP A 206 22.24 -6.46 18.65
CA ASP A 206 21.24 -5.65 17.93
C ASP A 206 21.48 -5.76 16.43
N ILE A 207 20.48 -6.23 15.71
CA ILE A 207 20.56 -6.44 14.25
C ILE A 207 19.71 -5.43 13.54
N ASP A 208 20.29 -4.80 12.51
CA ASP A 208 19.60 -3.82 11.69
C ASP A 208 18.35 -4.41 10.99
N ASP A 209 17.25 -3.69 11.07
CA ASP A 209 15.96 -4.10 10.50
C ASP A 209 16.04 -4.42 9.00
N SER A 210 16.96 -3.79 8.27
CA SER A 210 17.11 -4.06 6.83
C SER A 210 17.59 -5.49 6.56
N ILE A 211 18.39 -6.07 7.46
CA ILE A 211 18.85 -7.46 7.39
C ILE A 211 17.66 -8.40 7.61
N ILE A 212 16.87 -8.13 8.66
CA ILE A 212 15.67 -8.91 8.97
C ILE A 212 14.66 -8.82 7.82
N LYS A 213 14.42 -7.63 7.29
CA LYS A 213 13.51 -7.41 6.15
C LYS A 213 13.97 -8.15 4.89
N LYS A 214 15.26 -8.16 4.58
CA LYS A 214 15.82 -8.96 3.48
C LYS A 214 15.59 -10.45 3.69
N PHE A 215 15.77 -10.95 4.91
CA PHE A 215 15.51 -12.34 5.26
C PHE A 215 14.02 -12.69 5.04
N LEU A 216 13.08 -11.90 5.54
CA LEU A 216 11.64 -12.09 5.36
C LEU A 216 11.22 -12.12 3.87
N MET A 217 11.88 -11.30 3.05
CA MET A 217 11.66 -11.25 1.59
C MET A 217 12.42 -12.33 0.82
N ASN A 218 13.11 -13.26 1.51
CA ASN A 218 13.93 -14.31 0.92
C ASN A 218 14.99 -13.76 -0.05
N THR A 219 15.53 -12.58 0.25
CA THR A 219 16.62 -11.97 -0.52
C THR A 219 17.93 -12.58 -0.08
N LYS A 220 18.73 -13.03 -1.04
CA LYS A 220 20.03 -13.67 -0.78
C LYS A 220 20.94 -12.75 0.03
N GLN A 221 21.42 -13.25 1.16
CA GLN A 221 22.39 -12.62 2.04
C GLN A 221 23.16 -13.68 2.81
N GLU A 222 24.33 -13.34 3.32
CA GLU A 222 25.12 -14.24 4.16
C GLU A 222 24.80 -13.94 5.62
N LEU A 223 24.32 -14.95 6.34
CA LEU A 223 23.99 -14.88 7.76
C LEU A 223 24.56 -16.11 8.48
N PRO A 224 24.94 -15.98 9.78
CA PRO A 224 25.22 -17.14 10.61
C PRO A 224 24.03 -18.08 10.66
N GLN A 225 24.25 -19.38 10.55
CA GLN A 225 23.17 -20.38 10.53
C GLN A 225 22.31 -20.34 11.78
N GLU A 226 22.90 -20.05 12.92
CA GLU A 226 22.20 -19.89 14.19
C GLU A 226 21.20 -18.70 14.18
N TYR A 227 21.53 -17.60 13.45
CA TYR A 227 20.63 -16.46 13.30
C TYR A 227 19.47 -16.79 12.36
N GLU A 228 19.78 -17.45 11.23
CA GLU A 228 18.74 -17.91 10.31
C GLU A 228 17.73 -18.82 11.00
N ASN A 229 18.19 -19.73 11.87
CA ASN A 229 17.31 -20.63 12.62
C ASN A 229 16.36 -19.86 13.55
N VAL A 230 16.85 -18.82 14.27
CA VAL A 230 16.01 -17.98 15.13
C VAL A 230 15.03 -17.18 14.29
N MET A 231 15.50 -16.53 13.23
CA MET A 231 14.66 -15.74 12.33
C MET A 231 13.54 -16.59 11.73
N ARG A 232 13.86 -17.79 11.28
CA ARG A 232 12.89 -18.75 10.71
C ARG A 232 11.84 -19.16 11.73
N SER A 233 12.24 -19.54 12.93
CA SER A 233 11.32 -19.92 14.00
C SER A 233 10.36 -18.80 14.35
N CYS A 234 10.84 -17.57 14.55
CA CYS A 234 10.00 -16.40 14.82
C CYS A 234 9.04 -16.10 13.67
N THR A 235 9.52 -16.24 12.41
CA THR A 235 8.68 -16.01 11.23
C THR A 235 7.55 -17.04 11.12
N GLU A 236 7.83 -18.31 11.40
CA GLU A 236 6.81 -19.36 11.41
C GLU A 236 5.77 -19.12 12.51
N GLU A 237 6.20 -18.69 13.71
CA GLU A 237 5.29 -18.33 14.80
C GLU A 237 4.42 -17.13 14.45
N TYR A 238 5.00 -16.10 13.84
CA TYR A 238 4.26 -14.96 13.32
C TYR A 238 3.20 -15.39 12.29
N CYS A 239 3.57 -16.21 11.32
CA CYS A 239 2.62 -16.73 10.32
C CYS A 239 1.49 -17.56 10.96
N LYS A 240 1.80 -18.37 11.98
CA LYS A 240 0.79 -19.10 12.77
C LYS A 240 -0.14 -18.14 13.51
N SER A 241 0.39 -17.02 14.05
CA SER A 241 -0.43 -16.01 14.74
C SER A 241 -1.42 -15.33 13.78
N ILE A 242 -1.04 -15.09 12.53
CA ILE A 242 -1.94 -14.62 11.49
C ILE A 242 -3.09 -15.63 11.30
N LEU A 243 -2.79 -16.90 11.06
CA LEU A 243 -3.83 -17.92 10.86
C LEU A 243 -4.76 -18.04 12.06
N ASN A 244 -4.22 -18.02 13.28
CA ASN A 244 -5.02 -18.06 14.50
C ASN A 244 -5.97 -16.86 14.60
N SER A 245 -5.52 -15.68 14.20
CA SER A 245 -6.40 -14.50 14.12
C SER A 245 -7.50 -14.68 13.07
N LEU A 246 -7.19 -15.25 11.91
CA LEU A 246 -8.22 -15.51 10.89
C LEU A 246 -9.27 -16.50 11.36
N TYR A 247 -8.86 -17.57 12.05
CA TYR A 247 -9.82 -18.54 12.65
C TYR A 247 -10.71 -17.89 13.71
N LYS A 248 -10.19 -16.96 14.49
CA LYS A 248 -10.97 -16.17 15.46
C LYS A 248 -12.05 -15.33 14.77
N TYR A 249 -11.86 -14.94 13.51
CA TYR A 249 -12.82 -14.20 12.69
C TYR A 249 -13.58 -15.11 11.71
N ASP A 250 -13.82 -16.37 12.10
CA ASP A 250 -14.61 -17.38 11.40
C ASP A 250 -14.06 -17.76 10.02
N TYR A 251 -12.75 -17.65 9.79
CA TYR A 251 -12.16 -18.24 8.61
C TYR A 251 -12.29 -19.76 8.66
N ASN A 252 -12.83 -20.35 7.60
CA ASN A 252 -12.93 -21.80 7.44
C ASN A 252 -12.22 -22.21 6.14
N SER A 253 -11.04 -22.82 6.28
CA SER A 253 -10.20 -23.20 5.14
C SER A 253 -10.80 -24.27 4.21
N ARG A 254 -11.84 -24.97 4.64
CA ARG A 254 -12.55 -25.96 3.80
C ARG A 254 -13.68 -25.34 2.99
N LEU A 255 -14.27 -24.24 3.46
CA LEU A 255 -15.48 -23.64 2.89
C LEU A 255 -15.22 -22.29 2.22
N MET A 256 -14.13 -21.62 2.57
CA MET A 256 -13.82 -20.27 2.10
C MET A 256 -12.54 -20.25 1.25
N LYS A 257 -12.53 -19.44 0.20
CA LYS A 257 -11.28 -19.03 -0.42
C LYS A 257 -10.66 -17.88 0.38
N LEU A 258 -9.35 -17.90 0.55
CA LEU A 258 -8.57 -16.87 1.21
C LEU A 258 -7.70 -16.13 0.17
N TYR A 259 -7.79 -14.82 0.14
CA TYR A 259 -6.92 -13.97 -0.67
C TYR A 259 -6.03 -13.18 0.27
N VAL A 260 -4.73 -13.42 0.22
CA VAL A 260 -3.74 -12.73 1.06
C VAL A 260 -2.97 -11.75 0.18
N VAL A 261 -2.93 -10.48 0.59
CA VAL A 261 -2.29 -9.41 -0.15
C VAL A 261 -1.31 -8.63 0.75
N GLY A 262 -0.47 -7.78 0.17
CA GLY A 262 0.50 -6.96 0.89
C GLY A 262 1.81 -7.68 1.20
N GLY A 263 2.67 -7.02 2.01
CA GLY A 263 3.98 -7.56 2.37
C GLY A 263 3.93 -8.88 3.13
N GLY A 264 2.90 -9.07 3.97
CA GLY A 264 2.68 -10.32 4.69
C GLY A 264 2.33 -11.50 3.78
N ALA A 265 1.71 -11.27 2.62
CA ALA A 265 1.49 -12.31 1.62
C ALA A 265 2.81 -12.88 1.11
N VAL A 266 3.80 -12.02 0.88
CA VAL A 266 5.15 -12.44 0.47
C VAL A 266 5.79 -13.29 1.56
N VAL A 267 5.72 -12.82 2.83
CA VAL A 267 6.29 -13.56 3.97
C VAL A 267 5.65 -14.93 4.13
N MET A 268 4.32 -15.03 4.19
CA MET A 268 3.62 -16.31 4.34
C MET A 268 3.95 -17.28 3.20
N ASN A 269 4.00 -16.77 1.95
CA ASN A 269 4.34 -17.57 0.79
C ASN A 269 5.80 -18.08 0.84
N ASN A 270 6.75 -17.24 1.23
CA ASN A 270 8.18 -17.59 1.33
C ASN A 270 8.45 -18.68 2.39
N TYR A 271 7.65 -18.70 3.44
CA TYR A 271 7.80 -19.66 4.56
C TYR A 271 6.80 -20.82 4.51
N ASN A 272 6.14 -21.03 3.35
CA ASN A 272 5.24 -22.15 3.07
C ASN A 272 4.07 -22.30 4.06
N VAL A 273 3.62 -21.19 4.65
CA VAL A 273 2.41 -21.19 5.49
C VAL A 273 1.19 -20.94 4.61
N ASN A 274 0.79 -21.99 3.90
CA ASN A 274 -0.22 -21.94 2.84
C ASN A 274 -1.48 -22.70 3.25
N PRO A 275 -2.51 -22.04 3.80
CA PRO A 275 -3.79 -22.70 4.07
C PRO A 275 -4.42 -23.24 2.77
N PRO A 276 -5.20 -24.34 2.85
CA PRO A 276 -5.97 -24.81 1.71
C PRO A 276 -6.85 -23.68 1.15
N ASN A 277 -6.99 -23.62 -0.17
CA ASN A 277 -7.77 -22.59 -0.88
C ASN A 277 -7.26 -21.14 -0.71
N ALA A 278 -6.00 -20.94 -0.29
CA ALA A 278 -5.38 -19.61 -0.25
C ALA A 278 -4.78 -19.23 -1.61
N THR A 279 -4.93 -17.96 -1.95
CA THR A 279 -4.28 -17.31 -3.09
C THR A 279 -3.45 -16.13 -2.56
N PHE A 280 -2.14 -16.17 -2.79
CA PHE A 280 -1.23 -15.13 -2.37
C PHE A 280 -0.97 -14.16 -3.53
N ILE A 281 -1.29 -12.89 -3.33
CA ILE A 281 -0.97 -11.80 -4.26
C ILE A 281 0.34 -11.17 -3.76
N THR A 282 1.45 -11.64 -4.30
CA THR A 282 2.80 -11.21 -3.91
C THR A 282 3.25 -9.92 -4.57
N ASP A 283 2.46 -9.37 -5.51
CA ASP A 283 2.69 -8.04 -6.05
C ASP A 283 2.38 -6.98 -4.98
N VAL A 284 3.41 -6.41 -4.39
CA VAL A 284 3.27 -5.39 -3.35
C VAL A 284 2.63 -4.09 -3.83
N CYS A 285 2.57 -3.87 -5.15
CA CYS A 285 1.91 -2.74 -5.81
C CYS A 285 0.44 -3.03 -6.19
N ALA A 286 -0.11 -4.19 -5.83
CA ALA A 286 -1.45 -4.61 -6.23
C ALA A 286 -2.55 -3.62 -5.85
N ASN A 287 -2.47 -2.97 -4.68
CA ASN A 287 -3.41 -1.92 -4.28
C ASN A 287 -3.38 -0.74 -5.27
N ALA A 288 -2.21 -0.16 -5.52
CA ALA A 288 -2.06 0.98 -6.44
C ALA A 288 -2.55 0.65 -7.86
N LYS A 289 -2.19 -0.53 -8.39
CA LYS A 289 -2.69 -1.02 -9.68
C LYS A 289 -4.21 -1.20 -9.68
N GLY A 290 -4.76 -1.73 -8.60
CA GLY A 290 -6.20 -1.89 -8.43
C GLY A 290 -6.95 -0.56 -8.39
N TYR A 291 -6.38 0.47 -7.75
CA TYR A 291 -6.96 1.82 -7.74
C TYR A 291 -7.02 2.39 -9.15
N GLU A 292 -5.94 2.28 -9.94
CA GLU A 292 -5.93 2.73 -11.34
C GLU A 292 -7.02 2.05 -12.19
N CYS A 293 -7.16 0.73 -12.05
CA CYS A 293 -8.17 -0.03 -12.76
C CYS A 293 -9.59 0.41 -12.40
N GLN A 294 -9.85 0.62 -11.10
CA GLN A 294 -11.16 1.09 -10.62
C GLN A 294 -11.46 2.52 -11.05
N ALA A 295 -10.47 3.42 -11.00
CA ALA A 295 -10.63 4.79 -11.46
C ALA A 295 -10.93 4.84 -12.96
N LYS A 296 -10.21 4.10 -13.78
CA LYS A 296 -10.49 3.99 -15.22
C LYS A 296 -11.92 3.52 -15.51
N ARG A 297 -12.38 2.50 -14.76
CA ARG A 297 -13.75 1.99 -14.89
C ARG A 297 -14.79 3.05 -14.52
N LYS A 298 -14.56 3.81 -13.44
CA LYS A 298 -15.44 4.88 -12.97
C LYS A 298 -15.55 6.01 -14.02
N LEU A 299 -14.40 6.46 -14.54
CA LEU A 299 -14.34 7.51 -15.57
C LEU A 299 -15.07 7.09 -16.87
N ARG A 300 -14.88 5.85 -17.32
CA ARG A 300 -15.61 5.31 -18.49
C ARG A 300 -17.12 5.29 -18.28
N LYS A 301 -17.61 4.90 -17.10
CA LYS A 301 -19.05 4.90 -16.81
C LYS A 301 -19.63 6.31 -16.75
N GLY A 302 -18.87 7.27 -16.22
CA GLY A 302 -19.27 8.69 -16.19
C GLY A 302 -19.37 9.31 -17.58
N ALA A 303 -18.46 8.98 -18.50
CA ALA A 303 -18.52 9.41 -19.90
C ALA A 303 -19.76 8.85 -20.62
N ASN A 304 -19.99 7.54 -20.54
CA ASN A 304 -21.15 6.89 -21.19
C ASN A 304 -22.50 7.36 -20.62
N GLY A 305 -22.54 7.76 -19.34
CA GLY A 305 -23.76 8.29 -18.70
C GLY A 305 -24.11 9.74 -19.13
N LYS A 306 -23.11 10.51 -19.59
CA LYS A 306 -23.34 11.87 -20.14
C LYS A 306 -23.83 11.81 -21.58
N ASP A 307 -23.33 10.89 -22.39
CA ASP A 307 -23.76 10.73 -23.79
C ASP A 307 -25.22 10.29 -23.92
N ASN A 308 -25.72 9.47 -22.98
CA ASN A 308 -27.11 9.06 -22.93
C ASN A 308 -28.09 10.16 -22.45
N LYS A 309 -27.59 11.22 -21.77
CA LYS A 309 -28.41 12.37 -21.34
C LYS A 309 -28.44 13.52 -22.36
N SER A 310 -27.50 13.53 -23.31
CA SER A 310 -27.46 14.53 -24.40
C SER A 310 -28.23 14.10 -25.66
N GLN A 311 -28.78 12.88 -25.67
CA GLN A 311 -29.59 12.34 -26.75
C GLN A 311 -31.08 12.13 -26.37
N ALA A 312 -31.50 12.54 -25.18
CA ALA A 312 -32.88 12.59 -24.71
C ALA A 312 -33.32 14.04 -24.49
#